data_e5983b17ed72378198f6cd76ceca42d3
#
_entry.id   e5983b17ed72378198f6cd76ceca42d3
#
_cell.length_a   1.000
_cell.length_b   1.000
_cell.length_c   1.000
_cell.angle_alpha   90.00
_cell.angle_beta   90.00
_cell.angle_gamma   90.00
#
_symmetry.space_group_name_H-M   'P 1'
#
loop_
_entity.id
_entity.type
_entity.pdbx_description
1 polymer ?
#
loop_
_entity_poly.entity_id
_entity_poly.type
_entity_poly.pdbx_seq_one_letter_code
_entity_poly.pdbx_strand_id
1 'polypeptide(L)'
;QDGRGFLTGELVWGKLEGFSWWPGMVMPWKSKPLPLGMRRVEWFGDGKFSEILTEDLLSFGTFGKCFCKNSFSSLPTYKEAIYQIIELAAERCSKSFSAAGRDREKELKLMLDWASEGFLPMGPEGFAPAVPADENHHTRLRCSDCVVLVKRSTWVHFQQTRPFPFSWSERPWGARQAASISTVPYRGVVRIEKTRCKIFDLKLKVWRLVSDFCLSCGSSETPVRHPLFEGGLCVKCKENFSETLYRYDEDGYQSYCTVCCGGTEVILCENVSCCRCFCKDCLDMLVRPGTFDKVKDIDPWKCYMCDPSQCDGNLKLRPDWRAKVQDFFANNTGMEFVRPTPTVYPSIPSDQRRPIRVLSLFDGIATGYLVLKNLGFKIERYIASEICEDSIAVGMVKHEGKIEYVNDVRTITKKHLAEWGPFDLLIGGSPCNDLSMVNPLRKGLFEGTGRLFFEFYRILTMLKPKEGDNRPFFWLFENVVFMSANDKSDISRFLECNPVLIDAVKVSPAHRARYFWGNIPGMNRPLATAVEKKVLLQDCLESGRTAKFDKVRTITTKSNSIRQGKTGPLPVNMNGKDDYLWCTELEQIFGFPKHYTDVNNMGRTQRQKALGRSWSVPVIRHLFAPLKDYYECE
;
A
#
# COMPACT_ATOMS: atom_id res chain seq x y z
N GLN A 1 3.13 17.40 30.16
CA GLN A 1 4.54 17.81 30.31
C GLN A 1 5.00 17.32 31.68
N ASP A 2 5.90 16.36 31.72
CA ASP A 2 6.42 15.73 32.94
C ASP A 2 7.58 16.50 33.59
N GLY A 3 7.82 17.74 33.18
CA GLY A 3 8.77 18.68 33.78
C GLY A 3 10.26 18.34 33.60
N ARG A 4 10.61 17.30 32.85
CA ARG A 4 12.01 16.94 32.51
C ARG A 4 12.12 16.77 31.01
N GLY A 5 12.44 17.89 30.36
CA GLY A 5 12.16 18.11 28.99
C GLY A 5 13.28 17.82 28.03
N PHE A 6 13.18 16.75 27.28
CA PHE A 6 13.71 16.73 25.91
C PHE A 6 12.53 16.85 24.97
N LEU A 7 12.50 17.88 24.13
CA LEU A 7 11.45 18.15 23.16
C LEU A 7 11.68 17.34 21.88
N THR A 8 10.60 17.06 21.16
CA THR A 8 10.69 16.45 19.82
C THR A 8 11.60 17.27 18.92
N GLY A 9 12.57 16.61 18.28
CA GLY A 9 13.58 17.22 17.44
C GLY A 9 14.86 17.62 18.17
N GLU A 10 14.92 17.56 19.50
CA GLU A 10 16.17 17.83 20.21
C GLU A 10 17.24 16.79 19.93
N LEU A 11 18.49 17.25 19.81
CA LEU A 11 19.67 16.42 19.66
C LEU A 11 20.17 15.97 21.05
N VAL A 12 20.38 14.67 21.19
CA VAL A 12 20.68 14.05 22.47
C VAL A 12 21.81 13.03 22.38
N TRP A 13 22.42 12.74 23.52
CA TRP A 13 23.20 11.54 23.77
C TRP A 13 22.34 10.57 24.59
N GLY A 14 22.33 9.30 24.22
CA GLY A 14 21.66 8.25 24.99
C GLY A 14 22.63 7.18 25.45
N LYS A 15 22.41 6.71 26.67
CA LYS A 15 23.16 5.60 27.27
C LYS A 15 22.47 4.29 26.90
N LEU A 16 23.08 3.55 25.96
CA LEU A 16 22.59 2.23 25.55
C LEU A 16 23.45 1.15 26.24
N GLU A 17 22.79 0.07 26.69
CA GLU A 17 23.47 -1.04 27.34
C GLU A 17 24.47 -1.70 26.37
N GLY A 18 25.71 -1.86 26.82
CA GLY A 18 26.81 -2.42 26.02
C GLY A 18 27.44 -1.47 25.01
N PHE A 19 27.01 -0.21 24.92
CA PHE A 19 27.55 0.80 23.99
C PHE A 19 28.10 2.02 24.73
N SER A 20 28.99 2.76 24.05
CA SER A 20 29.34 4.12 24.46
C SER A 20 28.11 5.03 24.32
N TRP A 21 28.14 6.23 24.92
CA TRP A 21 27.12 7.23 24.66
C TRP A 21 26.92 7.41 23.16
N TRP A 22 25.66 7.21 22.69
CA TRP A 22 25.33 7.24 21.27
C TRP A 22 24.53 8.48 20.92
N PRO A 23 24.83 9.18 19.81
CA PRO A 23 24.11 10.38 19.43
C PRO A 23 22.77 10.04 18.76
N GLY A 24 21.72 10.80 19.09
CA GLY A 24 20.37 10.60 18.57
C GLY A 24 19.54 11.88 18.53
N MET A 25 18.34 11.77 18.01
CA MET A 25 17.34 12.83 17.96
C MET A 25 16.01 12.35 18.55
N VAL A 26 15.40 13.18 19.39
CA VAL A 26 14.09 12.87 19.99
C VAL A 26 13.01 12.94 18.92
N MET A 27 12.24 11.87 18.79
CA MET A 27 11.20 11.70 17.80
C MET A 27 9.79 11.81 18.40
N PRO A 28 8.77 12.23 17.63
CA PRO A 28 7.40 12.27 18.11
C PRO A 28 6.88 10.87 18.46
N TRP A 29 6.10 10.80 19.54
CA TRP A 29 5.43 9.57 19.97
C TRP A 29 4.10 9.39 19.22
N LYS A 30 3.81 8.22 18.68
CA LYS A 30 2.83 8.08 17.60
C LYS A 30 1.43 7.55 17.97
N SER A 31 1.19 6.91 19.12
CA SER A 31 -0.09 6.19 19.22
C SER A 31 -0.70 5.98 20.59
N LYS A 32 -0.11 6.49 21.66
CA LYS A 32 -0.66 6.39 23.04
C LYS A 32 -0.10 7.56 23.86
N PRO A 33 -0.70 7.92 25.00
CA PRO A 33 -0.07 8.89 25.87
C PRO A 33 1.35 8.40 26.19
N LEU A 34 2.32 9.31 26.00
CA LEU A 34 3.72 9.07 26.30
C LEU A 34 3.88 8.53 27.73
N PRO A 35 4.52 7.37 27.94
CA PRO A 35 4.82 6.93 29.29
C PRO A 35 5.64 7.99 30.02
N LEU A 36 5.28 8.30 31.25
CA LEU A 36 5.98 9.31 32.05
C LEU A 36 7.48 8.98 32.10
N GLY A 37 8.32 9.96 31.80
CA GLY A 37 9.77 9.81 31.87
C GLY A 37 10.42 9.07 30.70
N MET A 38 9.71 8.74 29.62
CA MET A 38 10.30 8.09 28.45
C MET A 38 10.35 9.03 27.23
N ARG A 39 11.32 8.78 26.35
CA ARG A 39 11.42 9.41 25.03
C ARG A 39 11.69 8.36 23.95
N ARG A 40 11.16 8.59 22.76
CA ARG A 40 11.54 7.85 21.57
C ARG A 40 12.68 8.58 20.87
N VAL A 41 13.79 7.88 20.64
CA VAL A 41 15.00 8.45 20.05
C VAL A 41 15.37 7.71 18.78
N GLU A 42 15.66 8.44 17.70
CA GLU A 42 16.29 7.91 16.50
C GLU A 42 17.81 8.09 16.63
N TRP A 43 18.55 6.98 16.47
CA TRP A 43 20.00 6.98 16.58
C TRP A 43 20.67 7.27 15.25
N PHE A 44 21.60 8.21 15.24
CA PHE A 44 22.40 8.47 14.07
C PHE A 44 23.32 7.29 13.72
N GLY A 45 23.76 7.22 12.47
CA GLY A 45 24.64 6.19 11.94
C GLY A 45 23.92 4.95 11.40
N ASP A 46 23.01 4.34 12.16
CA ASP A 46 22.26 3.15 11.72
C ASP A 46 20.75 3.37 11.60
N GLY A 47 20.25 4.55 12.00
CA GLY A 47 18.84 4.95 11.87
C GLY A 47 17.86 4.10 12.69
N LYS A 48 18.34 3.46 13.76
CA LYS A 48 17.47 2.70 14.67
C LYS A 48 16.74 3.61 15.62
N PHE A 49 15.63 3.09 16.19
CA PHE A 49 14.85 3.78 17.20
C PHE A 49 14.86 2.99 18.49
N SER A 50 14.90 3.71 19.61
CA SER A 50 14.68 3.14 20.94
C SER A 50 13.75 4.01 21.76
N GLU A 51 13.03 3.37 22.65
CA GLU A 51 12.33 4.02 23.74
C GLU A 51 13.25 3.99 24.96
N ILE A 52 13.64 5.16 25.46
CA ILE A 52 14.66 5.31 26.49
C ILE A 52 14.17 6.24 27.61
N LEU A 53 14.57 5.98 28.82
CA LEU A 53 14.28 6.84 29.97
C LEU A 53 14.98 8.19 29.81
N THR A 54 14.33 9.27 30.22
CA THR A 54 14.91 10.62 30.18
C THR A 54 16.15 10.77 31.04
N GLU A 55 16.32 9.92 32.06
CA GLU A 55 17.52 9.87 32.91
C GLU A 55 18.74 9.31 32.19
N ASP A 56 18.53 8.49 31.13
CA ASP A 56 19.58 7.94 30.27
C ASP A 56 19.89 8.85 29.07
N LEU A 57 19.32 10.06 29.05
CA LEU A 57 19.56 11.06 28.01
C LEU A 57 20.34 12.25 28.55
N LEU A 58 21.24 12.78 27.71
CA LEU A 58 21.94 14.04 27.94
C LEU A 58 21.80 14.90 26.70
N SER A 59 21.77 16.25 26.89
CA SER A 59 21.80 17.18 25.76
C SER A 59 23.05 16.97 24.91
N PHE A 60 22.90 17.10 23.58
CA PHE A 60 24.01 16.96 22.64
C PHE A 60 25.16 17.96 22.93
N GLY A 61 24.85 19.12 23.51
CA GLY A 61 25.84 20.10 23.94
C GLY A 61 26.87 19.58 24.95
N THR A 62 26.62 18.43 25.58
CA THR A 62 27.58 17.77 26.49
C THR A 62 28.62 16.91 25.75
N PHE A 63 28.99 17.27 24.53
CA PHE A 63 29.83 16.50 23.62
C PHE A 63 31.14 16.01 24.28
N GLY A 64 31.88 16.87 24.96
CA GLY A 64 33.14 16.52 25.60
C GLY A 64 33.05 15.44 26.70
N LYS A 65 31.84 15.24 27.29
CA LYS A 65 31.59 14.18 28.29
C LYS A 65 31.16 12.85 27.66
N CYS A 66 30.53 12.89 26.50
CA CYS A 66 29.88 11.71 25.91
C CYS A 66 30.66 11.12 24.73
N PHE A 67 31.43 11.92 24.02
CA PHE A 67 32.23 11.50 22.87
C PHE A 67 33.32 10.49 23.25
N CYS A 68 33.27 9.30 22.63
CA CYS A 68 34.23 8.24 22.85
C CYS A 68 35.21 8.11 21.67
N LYS A 69 36.46 8.56 21.87
CA LYS A 69 37.52 8.51 20.84
C LYS A 69 37.80 7.07 20.37
N ASN A 70 37.77 6.08 21.28
CA ASN A 70 38.03 4.69 20.93
C ASN A 70 36.94 4.13 20.03
N SER A 71 35.67 4.38 20.34
CA SER A 71 34.54 3.99 19.49
C SER A 71 34.56 4.71 18.15
N PHE A 72 34.94 5.99 18.12
CA PHE A 72 35.08 6.77 16.90
C PHE A 72 36.16 6.22 15.95
N SER A 73 37.26 5.72 16.51
CA SER A 73 38.36 5.14 15.72
C SER A 73 38.09 3.70 15.28
N SER A 74 37.35 2.90 16.06
CA SER A 74 37.19 1.47 15.86
C SER A 74 35.84 1.07 15.21
N LEU A 75 34.79 1.90 15.34
CA LEU A 75 33.43 1.59 14.87
C LEU A 75 33.02 2.55 13.75
N PRO A 76 32.98 2.11 12.48
CA PRO A 76 32.56 2.94 11.36
C PRO A 76 31.16 3.55 11.51
N THR A 77 30.22 2.81 12.11
CA THR A 77 28.86 3.28 12.38
C THR A 77 28.81 4.39 13.42
N TYR A 78 29.65 4.33 14.47
CA TYR A 78 29.75 5.39 15.46
C TYR A 78 30.40 6.65 14.85
N LYS A 79 31.42 6.45 14.02
CA LYS A 79 32.06 7.55 13.29
C LYS A 79 31.06 8.27 12.40
N GLU A 80 30.25 7.54 11.64
CA GLU A 80 29.19 8.08 10.80
C GLU A 80 28.11 8.80 11.62
N ALA A 81 27.70 8.23 12.77
CA ALA A 81 26.74 8.85 13.67
C ALA A 81 27.21 10.22 14.20
N ILE A 82 28.49 10.32 14.59
CA ILE A 82 29.10 11.58 15.05
C ILE A 82 29.09 12.64 13.94
N TYR A 83 29.42 12.26 12.70
CA TYR A 83 29.39 13.21 11.59
C TYR A 83 27.99 13.71 11.28
N GLN A 84 27.02 12.82 11.21
CA GLN A 84 25.64 13.16 10.91
C GLN A 84 25.04 14.12 11.94
N ILE A 85 25.28 13.89 13.23
CA ILE A 85 24.72 14.77 14.26
C ILE A 85 25.44 16.12 14.32
N ILE A 86 26.78 16.18 14.10
CA ILE A 86 27.49 17.45 14.06
C ILE A 86 27.08 18.26 12.82
N GLU A 87 26.90 17.60 11.67
CA GLU A 87 26.41 18.24 10.44
C GLU A 87 25.04 18.88 10.67
N LEU A 88 24.11 18.13 11.28
CA LEU A 88 22.78 18.64 11.61
C LEU A 88 22.84 19.79 12.65
N ALA A 89 23.70 19.67 13.66
CA ALA A 89 23.91 20.73 14.63
C ALA A 89 24.46 22.00 13.98
N ALA A 90 25.42 21.88 13.07
CA ALA A 90 25.99 22.99 12.32
C ALA A 90 24.91 23.65 11.42
N GLU A 91 24.10 22.86 10.75
CA GLU A 91 22.97 23.35 9.94
C GLU A 91 22.01 24.21 10.79
N ARG A 92 21.61 23.71 11.98
CA ARG A 92 20.73 24.46 12.90
C ARG A 92 21.34 25.76 13.40
N CYS A 93 22.66 25.80 13.54
CA CYS A 93 23.40 27.01 13.94
C CYS A 93 23.81 27.91 12.76
N SER A 94 23.39 27.58 11.54
CA SER A 94 23.82 28.28 10.31
C SER A 94 25.33 28.35 10.15
N LYS A 95 26.05 27.35 10.68
CA LYS A 95 27.50 27.24 10.60
C LYS A 95 27.92 26.39 9.41
N SER A 96 28.81 26.92 8.58
CA SER A 96 29.37 26.18 7.45
C SER A 96 30.86 25.91 7.69
N PHE A 97 31.33 24.74 7.33
CA PHE A 97 32.72 24.34 7.33
C PHE A 97 33.19 24.25 5.88
N SER A 98 33.89 25.24 5.39
CA SER A 98 34.52 25.20 4.06
C SER A 98 36.03 25.08 4.23
N ALA A 99 36.55 23.86 3.99
CA ALA A 99 37.96 23.68 3.79
C ALA A 99 38.33 24.05 2.35
N ALA A 100 39.37 24.86 2.15
CA ALA A 100 39.90 25.15 0.83
C ALA A 100 40.34 23.85 0.15
N GLY A 101 39.62 23.47 -0.93
CA GLY A 101 39.92 22.29 -1.75
C GLY A 101 39.30 20.98 -1.27
N ARG A 102 37.97 20.83 -1.30
CA ARG A 102 37.16 19.56 -1.22
C ARG A 102 37.75 18.37 -0.41
N ASP A 103 38.60 18.66 0.59
CA ASP A 103 39.21 17.66 1.46
C ASP A 103 38.29 17.35 2.64
N ARG A 104 37.50 16.27 2.51
CA ARG A 104 36.50 15.85 3.49
C ARG A 104 37.12 15.54 4.86
N GLU A 105 38.36 15.09 4.94
CA GLU A 105 39.00 14.80 6.22
C GLU A 105 39.32 16.08 7.01
N LYS A 106 39.74 17.14 6.31
CA LYS A 106 39.97 18.44 6.96
C LYS A 106 38.68 19.09 7.43
N GLU A 107 37.60 18.98 6.62
CA GLU A 107 36.27 19.46 7.01
C GLU A 107 35.79 18.77 8.29
N LEU A 108 35.91 17.45 8.32
CA LEU A 108 35.53 16.62 9.47
C LEU A 108 36.33 16.95 10.72
N LYS A 109 37.61 17.29 10.60
CA LYS A 109 38.42 17.72 11.71
C LYS A 109 37.93 19.07 12.27
N LEU A 110 37.61 20.05 11.42
CA LEU A 110 37.04 21.33 11.85
C LEU A 110 35.71 21.16 12.58
N MET A 111 34.87 20.22 12.13
CA MET A 111 33.58 19.87 12.78
C MET A 111 33.82 19.29 14.18
N LEU A 112 34.76 18.36 14.34
CA LEU A 112 35.12 17.78 15.64
C LEU A 112 35.74 18.77 16.58
N ASP A 113 36.62 19.66 16.07
CA ASP A 113 37.24 20.72 16.85
C ASP A 113 36.17 21.67 17.41
N TRP A 114 35.23 22.12 16.56
CA TRP A 114 34.08 22.95 16.97
C TRP A 114 33.20 22.25 18.03
N ALA A 115 32.88 20.98 17.87
CA ALA A 115 32.10 20.23 18.85
C ALA A 115 32.85 20.05 20.18
N SER A 116 34.18 19.84 20.12
CA SER A 116 35.04 19.67 21.30
C SER A 116 35.25 20.97 22.08
N GLU A 117 35.19 22.10 21.39
CA GLU A 117 35.28 23.45 21.97
C GLU A 117 33.94 23.95 22.55
N GLY A 118 32.93 23.11 22.57
CA GLY A 118 31.60 23.42 23.14
C GLY A 118 30.69 24.21 22.21
N PHE A 119 30.87 24.05 20.89
CA PHE A 119 30.01 24.64 19.85
C PHE A 119 30.01 26.18 19.82
N LEU A 120 31.11 26.79 20.20
CA LEU A 120 31.24 28.25 20.20
C LEU A 120 31.30 28.83 18.77
N PRO A 121 30.74 30.02 18.51
CA PRO A 121 30.14 30.98 19.45
C PRO A 121 28.64 30.73 19.75
N MET A 122 27.96 29.81 19.04
CA MET A 122 26.52 29.67 19.11
C MET A 122 26.02 28.90 20.36
N GLY A 123 26.87 28.06 20.96
CA GLY A 123 26.57 27.28 22.16
C GLY A 123 25.52 26.16 21.97
N PRO A 124 25.28 25.36 23.01
CA PRO A 124 24.36 24.21 22.93
C PRO A 124 22.88 24.58 22.77
N GLU A 125 22.46 25.80 23.07
CA GLU A 125 21.08 26.26 22.94
C GLU A 125 20.61 26.42 21.48
N GLY A 126 21.57 26.57 20.54
CA GLY A 126 21.29 26.65 19.09
C GLY A 126 20.83 25.35 18.45
N PHE A 127 20.79 24.21 19.18
CA PHE A 127 20.39 22.90 18.64
C PHE A 127 18.92 22.58 18.79
N ALA A 128 18.14 23.44 19.43
CA ALA A 128 16.71 23.29 19.53
C ALA A 128 16.07 23.39 18.13
N PRO A 129 15.07 22.56 17.81
CA PRO A 129 14.35 22.70 16.56
C PRO A 129 13.67 24.06 16.50
N ALA A 130 13.62 24.69 15.32
CA ALA A 130 12.82 25.90 15.12
C ALA A 130 11.37 25.59 15.48
N VAL A 131 10.85 26.21 16.52
CA VAL A 131 9.45 26.05 16.96
C VAL A 131 8.58 26.68 15.88
N PRO A 132 7.56 26.00 15.33
CA PRO A 132 6.54 26.65 14.53
C PRO A 132 5.92 27.75 15.40
N ALA A 133 5.82 28.95 14.90
CA ALA A 133 5.22 30.08 15.60
C ALA A 133 3.74 29.79 15.83
N ASP A 134 3.39 29.32 17.02
CA ASP A 134 2.04 29.34 17.56
C ASP A 134 1.80 30.74 18.15
N GLU A 135 0.84 31.43 17.56
CA GLU A 135 0.41 32.74 18.02
C GLU A 135 -0.23 32.62 19.41
N ASN A 136 0.35 33.27 20.36
CA ASN A 136 -0.16 33.89 21.59
C ASN A 136 0.70 33.60 22.82
N HIS A 137 1.64 34.47 23.07
CA HIS A 137 1.83 35.13 24.35
C HIS A 137 2.90 36.21 24.25
N HIS A 138 2.46 37.46 24.52
CA HIS A 138 3.34 38.61 24.68
C HIS A 138 4.30 38.41 25.85
N THR A 139 5.58 38.40 25.58
CA THR A 139 6.59 38.95 26.52
C THR A 139 7.71 39.55 25.70
N ARG A 140 7.89 40.85 25.87
CA ARG A 140 8.93 41.66 25.24
C ARG A 140 10.31 41.27 25.74
N LEU A 141 11.22 40.99 24.83
CA LEU A 141 12.64 41.33 25.01
C LEU A 141 13.13 41.97 23.72
N ARG A 142 13.68 43.17 23.88
CA ARG A 142 14.27 43.99 22.81
C ARG A 142 15.64 43.42 22.46
N CYS A 143 15.90 43.23 21.18
CA CYS A 143 17.23 43.44 20.61
C CYS A 143 17.07 44.12 19.25
N SER A 144 17.88 45.15 19.08
CA SER A 144 17.91 46.09 17.98
C SER A 144 18.57 45.47 16.73
N ASP A 145 18.08 45.93 15.57
CA ASP A 145 18.71 45.96 14.26
C ASP A 145 18.82 44.64 13.48
N CYS A 146 17.77 44.40 12.68
CA CYS A 146 17.92 44.08 11.27
C CYS A 146 16.58 44.19 10.53
N VAL A 147 16.53 45.11 9.58
CA VAL A 147 15.40 45.34 8.68
C VAL A 147 15.56 44.43 7.48
N VAL A 148 14.61 43.55 7.24
CA VAL A 148 14.39 42.92 5.93
C VAL A 148 12.90 42.94 5.59
N LEU A 149 12.62 43.63 4.49
CA LEU A 149 11.29 43.76 3.87
C LEU A 149 10.82 42.40 3.29
N VAL A 150 9.69 41.91 3.74
CA VAL A 150 8.95 40.84 3.06
C VAL A 150 7.58 41.33 2.66
N LYS A 151 7.28 41.21 1.37
CA LYS A 151 6.01 41.58 0.75
C LYS A 151 4.88 40.63 1.21
N ARG A 152 3.74 41.20 1.56
CA ARG A 152 2.48 40.52 1.86
C ARG A 152 1.88 39.90 0.60
N SER A 153 1.40 38.65 0.74
CA SER A 153 0.33 38.11 -0.09
C SER A 153 -0.72 37.43 0.81
N THR A 154 -1.95 37.72 0.47
CA THR A 154 -3.22 37.54 1.14
C THR A 154 -3.59 36.09 1.52
N TRP A 155 -4.05 35.93 2.76
CA TRP A 155 -4.66 34.70 3.29
C TRP A 155 -6.19 34.79 3.24
N VAL A 156 -6.83 33.68 2.83
CA VAL A 156 -8.27 33.49 2.92
C VAL A 156 -8.55 32.59 4.13
N HIS A 157 -9.45 33.07 5.00
CA HIS A 157 -9.90 32.39 6.22
C HIS A 157 -10.65 31.09 5.92
N PHE A 158 -10.32 30.01 6.65
CA PHE A 158 -11.23 28.90 6.94
C PHE A 158 -11.38 28.75 8.46
N GLN A 159 -12.63 28.74 8.91
CA GLN A 159 -13.01 28.66 10.32
C GLN A 159 -12.82 27.25 10.89
N GLN A 160 -12.20 27.18 12.03
CA GLN A 160 -12.10 25.99 12.88
C GLN A 160 -13.42 25.74 13.61
N THR A 161 -13.90 24.49 13.63
CA THR A 161 -14.87 23.98 14.60
C THR A 161 -14.17 23.10 15.64
N ARG A 162 -14.62 23.26 16.88
CA ARG A 162 -14.01 22.80 18.15
C ARG A 162 -14.04 21.27 18.35
N PRO A 163 -13.16 20.70 19.18
CA PRO A 163 -13.16 19.29 19.55
C PRO A 163 -14.17 18.98 20.66
N PHE A 164 -14.82 17.84 20.56
CA PHE A 164 -15.64 17.24 21.62
C PHE A 164 -14.89 16.15 22.38
N PRO A 165 -15.13 15.97 23.68
CA PRO A 165 -14.46 14.95 24.49
C PRO A 165 -15.18 13.59 24.39
N PHE A 166 -14.41 12.52 24.24
CA PHE A 166 -14.93 11.15 24.26
C PHE A 166 -15.03 10.60 25.68
N SER A 167 -16.24 10.22 26.08
CA SER A 167 -16.48 9.26 27.15
C SER A 167 -17.10 8.00 26.56
N TRP A 168 -16.56 6.84 26.91
CA TRP A 168 -17.09 5.54 26.50
C TRP A 168 -18.39 5.24 27.24
N SER A 169 -19.48 5.08 26.52
CA SER A 169 -20.66 4.35 26.96
C SER A 169 -21.22 3.59 25.76
N GLU A 170 -21.46 2.32 26.00
CA GLU A 170 -22.05 1.37 25.05
C GLU A 170 -23.35 1.89 24.44
N ARG A 171 -23.45 1.84 23.11
CA ARG A 171 -24.73 1.92 22.40
C ARG A 171 -24.79 0.91 21.23
N PRO A 172 -25.98 0.39 20.96
CA PRO A 172 -26.18 -0.72 20.02
C PRO A 172 -26.05 -0.27 18.56
N TRP A 173 -25.76 -1.22 17.70
CA TRP A 173 -25.67 -1.11 16.26
C TRP A 173 -26.96 -0.53 15.66
N GLY A 174 -26.87 0.62 15.06
CA GLY A 174 -27.94 1.25 14.31
C GLY A 174 -27.43 2.43 13.51
N ALA A 175 -27.73 2.43 12.22
CA ALA A 175 -27.62 3.52 11.26
C ALA A 175 -26.19 4.01 10.90
N ARG A 176 -25.58 3.40 9.89
CA ARG A 176 -24.55 4.07 9.10
C ARG A 176 -25.23 5.06 8.17
N GLN A 177 -25.12 6.34 8.47
CA GLN A 177 -25.49 7.40 7.53
C GLN A 177 -24.66 7.25 6.25
N ALA A 178 -25.33 7.40 5.09
CA ALA A 178 -24.72 7.43 3.78
C ALA A 178 -23.56 8.44 3.79
N ALA A 179 -22.32 7.95 3.74
CA ALA A 179 -21.17 8.80 3.58
C ALA A 179 -21.24 9.44 2.20
N SER A 180 -21.51 10.75 2.17
CA SER A 180 -21.39 11.55 0.98
C SER A 180 -19.91 11.61 0.60
N ILE A 181 -19.50 10.78 -0.37
CA ILE A 181 -18.18 10.83 -0.96
C ILE A 181 -18.03 12.19 -1.62
N SER A 182 -17.04 12.96 -1.19
CA SER A 182 -16.73 14.29 -1.73
C SER A 182 -16.58 14.21 -3.25
N THR A 183 -17.47 14.91 -3.94
CA THR A 183 -17.50 15.03 -5.39
C THR A 183 -16.27 15.80 -5.87
N VAL A 184 -15.31 15.13 -6.45
CA VAL A 184 -14.33 15.74 -7.33
C VAL A 184 -14.98 15.87 -8.70
N PRO A 185 -15.17 17.09 -9.27
CA PRO A 185 -15.93 17.27 -10.50
C PRO A 185 -15.16 16.74 -11.71
N TYR A 186 -15.69 15.70 -12.30
CA TYR A 186 -15.24 15.05 -13.50
C TYR A 186 -15.61 15.87 -14.75
N ARG A 187 -14.73 16.70 -15.28
CA ARG A 187 -15.01 17.53 -16.48
C ARG A 187 -15.29 16.76 -17.78
N GLY A 188 -15.09 15.46 -17.82
CA GLY A 188 -15.34 14.63 -19.01
C GLY A 188 -16.67 13.85 -19.01
N VAL A 189 -17.19 13.52 -17.84
CA VAL A 189 -18.37 12.65 -17.66
C VAL A 189 -19.69 13.39 -17.87
N VAL A 190 -19.74 14.67 -17.53
CA VAL A 190 -20.97 15.49 -17.60
C VAL A 190 -21.57 15.53 -19.02
N ARG A 191 -20.76 15.41 -20.08
CA ARG A 191 -21.27 15.39 -21.46
C ARG A 191 -21.85 14.04 -21.86
N ILE A 192 -21.36 12.95 -21.30
CA ILE A 192 -21.83 11.58 -21.58
C ILE A 192 -23.15 11.33 -20.85
N GLU A 193 -23.29 11.79 -19.60
CA GLU A 193 -24.50 11.58 -18.78
C GLU A 193 -25.72 12.30 -19.34
N LYS A 194 -25.59 13.57 -19.75
CA LYS A 194 -26.71 14.30 -20.41
C LYS A 194 -27.15 13.67 -21.74
N THR A 195 -26.22 13.08 -22.48
CA THR A 195 -26.51 12.36 -23.72
C THR A 195 -27.16 11.02 -23.43
N ARG A 196 -26.76 10.34 -22.38
CA ARG A 196 -27.32 9.06 -21.93
C ARG A 196 -28.79 9.18 -21.55
N CYS A 197 -29.16 10.14 -20.69
CA CYS A 197 -30.55 10.36 -20.28
C CYS A 197 -31.46 10.62 -21.50
N LYS A 198 -31.03 11.48 -22.45
CA LYS A 198 -31.81 11.78 -23.67
C LYS A 198 -31.96 10.56 -24.58
N ILE A 199 -30.95 9.74 -24.74
CA ILE A 199 -30.99 8.54 -25.61
C ILE A 199 -31.88 7.46 -24.98
N PHE A 200 -31.81 7.27 -23.68
CA PHE A 200 -32.67 6.31 -22.97
C PHE A 200 -34.14 6.74 -22.99
N ASP A 201 -34.44 8.00 -22.70
CA ASP A 201 -35.80 8.53 -22.76
C ASP A 201 -36.43 8.38 -24.15
N LEU A 202 -35.65 8.63 -25.22
CA LEU A 202 -36.14 8.45 -26.60
C LEU A 202 -36.36 6.95 -26.93
N LYS A 203 -35.50 6.03 -26.47
CA LYS A 203 -35.56 4.61 -26.82
C LYS A 203 -36.59 3.84 -26.01
N LEU A 204 -36.81 4.19 -24.73
CA LEU A 204 -37.89 3.61 -23.92
C LEU A 204 -39.27 4.03 -24.39
N LYS A 205 -39.43 5.23 -24.98
CA LYS A 205 -40.68 5.70 -25.60
C LYS A 205 -41.02 4.97 -26.90
N VAL A 206 -40.08 4.25 -27.52
CA VAL A 206 -40.24 3.57 -28.84
C VAL A 206 -40.35 2.04 -28.70
N TRP A 207 -40.75 1.50 -27.53
CA TRP A 207 -41.01 0.04 -27.32
C TRP A 207 -39.86 -0.91 -27.72
N ARG A 208 -38.60 -0.46 -27.60
CA ARG A 208 -37.45 -1.36 -27.78
C ARG A 208 -37.06 -2.03 -26.45
N LEU A 209 -36.77 -3.32 -26.53
CA LEU A 209 -36.31 -4.10 -25.37
C LEU A 209 -34.97 -3.55 -24.85
N VAL A 210 -34.75 -3.63 -23.54
CA VAL A 210 -33.47 -3.26 -22.89
C VAL A 210 -32.29 -4.06 -23.48
N SER A 211 -32.57 -5.21 -24.10
CA SER A 211 -31.60 -6.06 -24.81
C SER A 211 -30.96 -5.38 -26.05
N ASP A 212 -31.56 -4.33 -26.59
CA ASP A 212 -31.16 -3.76 -27.90
C ASP A 212 -30.17 -2.63 -27.80
N PHE A 213 -29.73 -2.27 -26.60
CA PHE A 213 -28.77 -1.19 -26.40
C PHE A 213 -27.82 -1.39 -25.22
N CYS A 214 -26.72 -0.66 -25.25
CA CYS A 214 -25.69 -0.71 -24.20
C CYS A 214 -26.25 -0.20 -22.87
N LEU A 215 -26.26 -1.04 -21.84
CA LEU A 215 -26.75 -0.69 -20.49
C LEU A 215 -25.96 0.47 -19.86
N SER A 216 -24.71 0.66 -20.30
CA SER A 216 -23.86 1.72 -19.78
C SER A 216 -24.07 3.07 -20.48
N CYS A 217 -24.07 3.15 -21.81
CA CYS A 217 -24.10 4.42 -22.54
C CYS A 217 -25.32 4.61 -23.49
N GLY A 218 -26.18 3.60 -23.65
CA GLY A 218 -27.34 3.65 -24.52
C GLY A 218 -27.05 3.49 -26.03
N SER A 219 -25.80 3.17 -26.44
CA SER A 219 -25.47 2.85 -27.83
C SER A 219 -26.28 1.67 -28.35
N SER A 220 -26.67 1.68 -29.65
CA SER A 220 -27.36 0.56 -30.30
C SER A 220 -26.41 -0.55 -30.73
N GLU A 221 -25.11 -0.31 -30.77
CA GLU A 221 -24.10 -1.32 -31.08
C GLU A 221 -23.68 -2.04 -29.81
N THR A 222 -24.15 -3.26 -29.60
CA THR A 222 -23.91 -4.06 -28.39
C THR A 222 -23.35 -5.44 -28.75
N PRO A 223 -22.13 -5.52 -29.26
CA PRO A 223 -21.53 -6.81 -29.67
C PRO A 223 -21.28 -7.75 -28.50
N VAL A 224 -21.25 -7.25 -27.27
CA VAL A 224 -20.98 -8.03 -26.06
C VAL A 224 -22.17 -8.04 -25.15
N ARG A 225 -22.57 -9.21 -24.65
CA ARG A 225 -23.61 -9.32 -23.63
C ARG A 225 -23.09 -8.85 -22.27
N HIS A 226 -23.93 -8.11 -21.53
CA HIS A 226 -23.60 -7.72 -20.16
C HIS A 226 -23.50 -8.97 -19.26
N PRO A 227 -22.41 -9.15 -18.48
CA PRO A 227 -22.21 -10.41 -17.76
C PRO A 227 -23.18 -10.62 -16.59
N LEU A 228 -23.72 -9.53 -15.99
CA LEU A 228 -24.58 -9.60 -14.81
C LEU A 228 -26.07 -9.46 -15.13
N PHE A 229 -26.44 -8.57 -16.06
CA PHE A 229 -27.83 -8.22 -16.35
C PHE A 229 -28.21 -8.54 -17.79
N GLU A 230 -29.49 -8.76 -18.04
CA GLU A 230 -30.00 -8.87 -19.40
C GLU A 230 -29.80 -7.56 -20.17
N GLY A 231 -29.13 -7.65 -21.32
CA GLY A 231 -28.75 -6.49 -22.14
C GLY A 231 -27.32 -6.60 -22.66
N GLY A 232 -26.84 -5.54 -23.29
CA GLY A 232 -25.54 -5.52 -23.94
C GLY A 232 -24.59 -4.44 -23.45
N LEU A 233 -23.34 -4.53 -23.92
CA LEU A 233 -22.30 -3.52 -23.78
C LEU A 233 -21.71 -3.23 -25.16
N CYS A 234 -21.47 -1.96 -25.47
CA CYS A 234 -20.63 -1.59 -26.60
C CYS A 234 -19.15 -1.87 -26.26
N VAL A 235 -18.26 -1.90 -27.27
CA VAL A 235 -16.85 -2.22 -27.09
C VAL A 235 -16.19 -1.33 -26.03
N LYS A 236 -16.40 -0.03 -26.10
CA LYS A 236 -15.83 0.94 -25.15
C LYS A 236 -16.33 0.72 -23.72
N CYS A 237 -17.62 0.46 -23.54
CA CYS A 237 -18.19 0.21 -22.20
C CYS A 237 -17.78 -1.17 -21.66
N LYS A 238 -17.55 -2.16 -22.54
CA LYS A 238 -16.96 -3.46 -22.16
C LYS A 238 -15.55 -3.29 -21.59
N GLU A 239 -14.72 -2.47 -22.22
CA GLU A 239 -13.38 -2.17 -21.72
C GLU A 239 -13.43 -1.49 -20.35
N ASN A 240 -14.26 -0.44 -20.21
CA ASN A 240 -14.48 0.23 -18.93
C ASN A 240 -14.99 -0.75 -17.85
N PHE A 241 -15.93 -1.61 -18.19
CA PHE A 241 -16.46 -2.63 -17.28
C PHE A 241 -15.36 -3.59 -16.82
N SER A 242 -14.50 -4.04 -17.75
CA SER A 242 -13.36 -4.93 -17.43
C SER A 242 -12.37 -4.27 -16.47
N GLU A 243 -12.19 -2.96 -16.57
CA GLU A 243 -11.27 -2.20 -15.72
C GLU A 243 -11.86 -1.92 -14.34
N THR A 244 -13.15 -1.59 -14.24
CA THR A 244 -13.71 -0.92 -13.07
C THR A 244 -14.60 -1.78 -12.18
N LEU A 245 -15.16 -2.91 -12.66
CA LEU A 245 -16.09 -3.72 -11.86
C LEU A 245 -15.52 -4.16 -10.50
N TYR A 246 -14.24 -4.49 -10.46
CA TYR A 246 -13.56 -4.92 -9.22
C TYR A 246 -12.69 -3.81 -8.61
N ARG A 247 -13.12 -2.55 -8.72
CA ARG A 247 -12.49 -1.44 -8.01
C ARG A 247 -13.24 -1.17 -6.72
N TYR A 248 -12.49 -1.23 -5.65
CA TYR A 248 -12.98 -1.00 -4.28
C TYR A 248 -12.20 0.17 -3.68
N ASP A 249 -12.85 0.99 -2.86
CA ASP A 249 -12.24 2.06 -2.09
C ASP A 249 -11.40 1.51 -0.91
N GLU A 250 -10.91 2.41 -0.07
CA GLU A 250 -10.08 2.04 1.07
C GLU A 250 -10.85 1.22 2.11
N ASP A 251 -12.16 1.45 2.23
CA ASP A 251 -13.08 0.75 3.14
C ASP A 251 -13.59 -0.58 2.56
N GLY A 252 -13.15 -0.96 1.36
CA GLY A 252 -13.51 -2.23 0.72
C GLY A 252 -14.85 -2.21 -0.02
N TYR A 253 -15.49 -1.06 -0.22
CA TYR A 253 -16.72 -0.93 -0.99
C TYR A 253 -16.46 -0.62 -2.47
N GLN A 254 -17.38 -1.07 -3.35
CA GLN A 254 -17.25 -0.84 -4.78
C GLN A 254 -17.34 0.65 -5.12
N SER A 255 -16.37 1.16 -5.89
CA SER A 255 -16.28 2.59 -6.22
C SER A 255 -17.14 3.00 -7.42
N TYR A 256 -17.63 2.04 -8.23
CA TYR A 256 -18.37 2.29 -9.47
C TYR A 256 -19.62 1.44 -9.56
N CYS A 257 -20.66 1.98 -10.16
CA CYS A 257 -21.95 1.30 -10.32
C CYS A 257 -21.82 -0.10 -10.95
N THR A 258 -22.43 -1.10 -10.33
CA THR A 258 -22.42 -2.50 -10.78
C THR A 258 -23.01 -2.69 -12.20
N VAL A 259 -23.88 -1.79 -12.66
CA VAL A 259 -24.50 -1.89 -14.00
C VAL A 259 -23.66 -1.17 -15.06
N CYS A 260 -23.32 0.09 -14.85
CA CYS A 260 -22.71 0.90 -15.90
C CYS A 260 -21.23 1.17 -15.71
N CYS A 261 -20.67 0.80 -14.55
CA CYS A 261 -19.29 1.11 -14.19
C CYS A 261 -18.95 2.61 -14.29
N GLY A 262 -19.93 3.46 -14.00
CA GLY A 262 -19.85 4.93 -13.91
C GLY A 262 -20.74 5.40 -12.78
N GLY A 263 -21.17 6.66 -12.87
CA GLY A 263 -22.07 7.30 -11.91
C GLY A 263 -21.34 8.11 -10.85
N THR A 264 -21.97 9.22 -10.48
CA THR A 264 -21.43 10.17 -9.50
C THR A 264 -22.08 10.02 -8.13
N GLU A 265 -23.34 9.62 -8.10
CA GLU A 265 -24.10 9.37 -6.86
C GLU A 265 -24.50 7.91 -6.84
N VAL A 266 -24.00 7.17 -5.86
CA VAL A 266 -24.21 5.73 -5.72
C VAL A 266 -24.79 5.40 -4.34
N ILE A 267 -25.61 4.34 -4.28
CA ILE A 267 -26.07 3.71 -3.06
C ILE A 267 -25.40 2.35 -2.91
N LEU A 268 -24.95 2.04 -1.71
CA LEU A 268 -24.28 0.78 -1.38
C LEU A 268 -25.30 -0.27 -0.95
N CYS A 269 -25.04 -1.51 -1.29
CA CYS A 269 -25.79 -2.65 -0.75
C CYS A 269 -25.37 -2.92 0.70
N GLU A 270 -26.31 -2.95 1.61
CA GLU A 270 -26.06 -3.19 3.04
C GLU A 270 -26.00 -4.67 3.42
N ASN A 271 -26.09 -5.57 2.45
CA ASN A 271 -25.76 -6.97 2.70
C ASN A 271 -24.22 -7.07 2.93
N VAL A 272 -23.84 -7.51 4.11
CA VAL A 272 -22.48 -7.47 4.67
C VAL A 272 -21.39 -7.92 3.68
N SER A 273 -21.60 -9.02 2.97
CA SER A 273 -20.60 -9.56 2.05
C SER A 273 -20.80 -9.12 0.59
N CYS A 274 -21.78 -8.25 0.28
CA CYS A 274 -22.06 -7.88 -1.10
C CYS A 274 -21.08 -6.83 -1.64
N CYS A 275 -20.84 -5.77 -0.90
CA CYS A 275 -19.95 -4.64 -1.22
C CYS A 275 -20.25 -3.95 -2.58
N ARG A 276 -21.42 -4.16 -3.20
CA ARG A 276 -21.77 -3.61 -4.51
C ARG A 276 -22.55 -2.32 -4.38
N CYS A 277 -22.46 -1.46 -5.42
CA CYS A 277 -23.21 -0.21 -5.47
C CYS A 277 -23.95 -0.02 -6.79
N PHE A 278 -24.97 0.85 -6.78
CA PHE A 278 -25.79 1.22 -7.92
C PHE A 278 -25.93 2.74 -7.99
N CYS A 279 -25.76 3.31 -9.20
CA CYS A 279 -25.89 4.74 -9.36
C CYS A 279 -27.35 5.16 -9.58
N LYS A 280 -27.64 6.43 -9.24
CA LYS A 280 -28.94 7.07 -9.43
C LYS A 280 -29.49 6.89 -10.85
N ASP A 281 -28.68 7.15 -11.86
CA ASP A 281 -29.09 7.05 -13.27
C ASP A 281 -29.51 5.63 -13.64
N CYS A 282 -28.80 4.59 -13.17
CA CYS A 282 -29.18 3.22 -13.47
C CYS A 282 -30.47 2.81 -12.78
N LEU A 283 -30.66 3.22 -11.53
CA LEU A 283 -31.89 2.93 -10.78
C LEU A 283 -33.11 3.64 -11.40
N ASP A 284 -32.97 4.93 -11.68
CA ASP A 284 -34.10 5.73 -12.20
C ASP A 284 -34.44 5.41 -13.65
N MET A 285 -33.46 5.03 -14.49
CA MET A 285 -33.70 4.73 -15.91
C MET A 285 -34.04 3.27 -16.20
N LEU A 286 -33.41 2.33 -15.50
CA LEU A 286 -33.53 0.90 -15.81
C LEU A 286 -34.52 0.17 -14.87
N VAL A 287 -34.80 0.71 -13.70
CA VAL A 287 -35.87 0.21 -12.83
C VAL A 287 -37.11 1.09 -13.03
N ARG A 288 -37.23 2.20 -12.33
CA ARG A 288 -38.32 3.19 -12.51
C ARG A 288 -37.83 4.59 -12.10
N PRO A 289 -38.37 5.67 -12.70
CA PRO A 289 -38.09 7.04 -12.24
C PRO A 289 -38.39 7.21 -10.75
N GLY A 290 -37.47 7.83 -10.01
CA GLY A 290 -37.56 8.05 -8.58
C GLY A 290 -37.22 6.83 -7.71
N THR A 291 -36.69 5.74 -8.29
CA THR A 291 -36.28 4.53 -7.54
C THR A 291 -35.12 4.85 -6.61
N PHE A 292 -34.14 5.66 -7.03
CA PHE A 292 -32.99 6.01 -6.20
C PHE A 292 -33.42 6.67 -4.88
N ASP A 293 -34.31 7.65 -4.96
CA ASP A 293 -34.76 8.40 -3.79
C ASP A 293 -35.60 7.50 -2.85
N LYS A 294 -36.37 6.53 -3.41
CA LYS A 294 -37.12 5.54 -2.60
C LYS A 294 -36.21 4.57 -1.87
N VAL A 295 -35.20 4.02 -2.55
CA VAL A 295 -34.30 3.02 -1.92
C VAL A 295 -33.34 3.63 -0.94
N LYS A 296 -33.07 4.93 -1.01
CA LYS A 296 -32.25 5.68 -0.08
C LYS A 296 -32.84 5.73 1.34
N ASP A 297 -34.15 5.63 1.44
CA ASP A 297 -34.86 5.65 2.72
C ASP A 297 -35.09 4.24 3.30
N ILE A 298 -34.60 3.18 2.62
CA ILE A 298 -34.71 1.78 3.08
C ILE A 298 -33.40 1.41 3.79
N ASP A 299 -33.49 1.00 5.04
CA ASP A 299 -32.37 0.54 5.87
C ASP A 299 -32.77 -0.77 6.60
N PRO A 300 -32.14 -1.92 6.32
CA PRO A 300 -31.07 -2.18 5.32
C PRO A 300 -31.59 -2.38 3.89
N TRP A 301 -31.00 -1.66 2.91
CA TRP A 301 -31.30 -1.90 1.51
C TRP A 301 -30.45 -3.05 0.93
N LYS A 302 -31.11 -4.02 0.28
CA LYS A 302 -30.47 -5.10 -0.46
C LYS A 302 -30.55 -4.84 -1.95
N CYS A 303 -29.40 -4.89 -2.63
CA CYS A 303 -29.36 -4.63 -4.06
C CYS A 303 -30.03 -5.76 -4.88
N TYR A 304 -30.34 -5.48 -6.14
CA TYR A 304 -31.00 -6.40 -7.06
C TYR A 304 -30.20 -7.65 -7.43
N MET A 305 -28.95 -7.76 -7.01
CA MET A 305 -28.19 -9.02 -7.10
C MET A 305 -28.38 -9.90 -5.85
N CYS A 306 -28.62 -9.28 -4.70
CA CYS A 306 -28.92 -10.00 -3.45
C CYS A 306 -30.40 -10.37 -3.35
N ASP A 307 -31.29 -9.49 -3.82
CA ASP A 307 -32.72 -9.70 -3.85
C ASP A 307 -33.31 -9.24 -5.21
N PRO A 308 -33.29 -10.10 -6.22
CA PRO A 308 -33.83 -9.78 -7.53
C PRO A 308 -35.35 -9.57 -7.54
N SER A 309 -36.09 -10.06 -6.53
CA SER A 309 -37.55 -9.94 -6.45
C SER A 309 -38.02 -8.51 -6.23
N GLN A 310 -37.18 -7.65 -5.68
CA GLN A 310 -37.47 -6.23 -5.46
C GLN A 310 -37.39 -5.37 -6.74
N CYS A 311 -36.96 -5.93 -7.87
CA CYS A 311 -36.82 -5.20 -9.11
C CYS A 311 -38.10 -5.27 -9.95
N ASP A 312 -38.94 -4.24 -9.84
CA ASP A 312 -40.17 -4.10 -10.61
C ASP A 312 -39.97 -3.58 -12.04
N GLY A 313 -38.74 -3.32 -12.48
CA GLY A 313 -38.44 -2.60 -13.71
C GLY A 313 -37.83 -3.46 -14.81
N ASN A 314 -37.16 -2.77 -15.72
CA ASN A 314 -36.53 -3.38 -16.89
C ASN A 314 -35.13 -3.97 -16.58
N LEU A 315 -34.54 -3.66 -15.41
CA LEU A 315 -33.23 -4.22 -15.00
C LEU A 315 -33.42 -5.64 -14.50
N LYS A 316 -33.09 -6.61 -15.33
CA LYS A 316 -33.24 -8.04 -15.00
C LYS A 316 -31.89 -8.68 -14.78
N LEU A 317 -31.70 -9.31 -13.63
CA LEU A 317 -30.52 -10.13 -13.34
C LEU A 317 -30.53 -11.39 -14.22
N ARG A 318 -29.40 -11.69 -14.85
CA ARG A 318 -29.26 -12.94 -15.62
C ARG A 318 -29.32 -14.16 -14.71
N PRO A 319 -30.04 -15.22 -15.07
CA PRO A 319 -30.08 -16.45 -14.26
C PRO A 319 -28.71 -17.14 -14.18
N ASP A 320 -27.88 -17.00 -15.20
CA ASP A 320 -26.54 -17.57 -15.34
C ASP A 320 -25.39 -16.59 -14.97
N TRP A 321 -25.71 -15.44 -14.34
CA TRP A 321 -24.73 -14.37 -14.06
C TRP A 321 -23.50 -14.86 -13.31
N ARG A 322 -23.66 -15.84 -12.41
CA ARG A 322 -22.59 -16.40 -11.56
C ARG A 322 -21.45 -17.00 -12.39
N ALA A 323 -21.80 -17.71 -13.47
CA ALA A 323 -20.83 -18.23 -14.42
C ALA A 323 -20.39 -17.16 -15.42
N LYS A 324 -21.32 -16.37 -15.94
CA LYS A 324 -21.04 -15.39 -17.01
C LYS A 324 -20.11 -14.26 -16.60
N VAL A 325 -20.15 -13.81 -15.35
CA VAL A 325 -19.18 -12.83 -14.87
C VAL A 325 -17.77 -13.43 -14.80
N GLN A 326 -17.63 -14.69 -14.43
CA GLN A 326 -16.35 -15.37 -14.38
C GLN A 326 -15.83 -15.71 -15.79
N ASP A 327 -16.71 -16.15 -16.70
CA ASP A 327 -16.36 -16.33 -18.12
C ASP A 327 -15.87 -15.02 -18.76
N PHE A 328 -16.51 -13.88 -18.41
CA PHE A 328 -16.13 -12.56 -18.90
C PHE A 328 -14.71 -12.15 -18.46
N PHE A 329 -14.32 -12.55 -17.25
CA PHE A 329 -13.01 -12.30 -16.68
C PHE A 329 -12.04 -13.49 -16.82
N ALA A 330 -12.43 -14.57 -17.52
CA ALA A 330 -11.55 -15.72 -17.73
C ALA A 330 -10.26 -15.31 -18.47
N ASN A 331 -9.13 -15.79 -17.97
CA ASN A 331 -7.82 -15.51 -18.53
C ASN A 331 -7.57 -16.36 -19.79
N ASN A 332 -8.13 -15.96 -20.91
CA ASN A 332 -7.86 -16.56 -22.22
C ASN A 332 -6.51 -16.06 -22.77
N THR A 333 -5.43 -16.22 -22.00
CA THR A 333 -4.07 -15.99 -22.49
C THR A 333 -3.66 -17.18 -23.32
N GLY A 334 -3.45 -16.95 -24.62
CA GLY A 334 -3.19 -17.88 -25.71
C GLY A 334 -2.56 -19.20 -25.27
N MET A 335 -3.30 -20.29 -25.48
CA MET A 335 -2.99 -21.61 -24.97
C MET A 335 -1.82 -22.22 -25.74
N GLU A 336 -0.63 -22.10 -25.18
CA GLU A 336 0.52 -22.92 -25.54
C GLU A 336 0.41 -24.32 -24.88
N PHE A 337 -0.44 -24.44 -23.86
CA PHE A 337 -0.70 -25.68 -23.10
C PHE A 337 -2.10 -26.19 -23.42
N VAL A 338 -2.17 -27.19 -24.32
CA VAL A 338 -3.41 -27.88 -24.66
C VAL A 338 -3.78 -28.80 -23.50
N ARG A 339 -4.55 -28.30 -22.54
CA ARG A 339 -5.23 -29.11 -21.52
C ARG A 339 -6.55 -28.43 -21.11
N PRO A 340 -7.46 -29.18 -20.44
CA PRO A 340 -8.83 -28.72 -20.24
C PRO A 340 -8.88 -27.31 -19.70
N THR A 341 -9.81 -26.52 -20.23
CA THR A 341 -10.07 -25.15 -19.83
C THR A 341 -9.94 -24.99 -18.31
N PRO A 342 -9.22 -23.99 -17.82
CA PRO A 342 -9.10 -23.74 -16.37
C PRO A 342 -10.50 -23.82 -15.72
N THR A 343 -10.61 -24.54 -14.63
CA THR A 343 -11.88 -24.65 -13.90
C THR A 343 -12.35 -23.25 -13.52
N VAL A 344 -13.41 -22.80 -14.17
CA VAL A 344 -14.05 -21.53 -13.85
C VAL A 344 -15.04 -21.77 -12.73
N TYR A 345 -14.73 -21.30 -11.54
CA TYR A 345 -15.63 -21.38 -10.40
C TYR A 345 -16.72 -20.31 -10.54
N PRO A 346 -18.03 -20.66 -10.48
CA PRO A 346 -19.11 -19.68 -10.45
C PRO A 346 -19.03 -18.80 -9.19
N SER A 347 -19.38 -17.52 -9.30
CA SER A 347 -19.46 -16.61 -8.14
C SER A 347 -20.43 -17.18 -7.08
N ILE A 348 -20.10 -16.96 -5.80
CA ILE A 348 -20.92 -17.40 -4.67
C ILE A 348 -21.84 -16.25 -4.26
N PRO A 349 -23.16 -16.49 -4.09
CA PRO A 349 -24.08 -15.51 -3.51
C PRO A 349 -23.56 -14.98 -2.17
N SER A 350 -23.79 -13.69 -1.90
CA SER A 350 -23.22 -13.02 -0.72
C SER A 350 -23.61 -13.64 0.62
N ASP A 351 -24.80 -14.22 0.70
CA ASP A 351 -25.33 -14.93 1.88
C ASP A 351 -24.75 -16.34 2.09
N GLN A 352 -24.06 -16.88 1.08
CA GLN A 352 -23.45 -18.22 1.10
C GLN A 352 -21.91 -18.15 1.17
N ARG A 353 -21.34 -16.95 1.20
CA ARG A 353 -19.90 -16.76 1.30
C ARG A 353 -19.43 -17.09 2.72
N ARG A 354 -18.24 -17.62 2.81
CA ARG A 354 -17.58 -17.96 4.08
C ARG A 354 -16.27 -17.22 4.21
N PRO A 355 -15.75 -17.06 5.43
CA PRO A 355 -14.43 -16.48 5.66
C PRO A 355 -13.35 -17.24 4.88
N ILE A 356 -12.29 -16.52 4.47
CA ILE A 356 -11.21 -17.07 3.66
C ILE A 356 -10.12 -17.72 4.54
N ARG A 357 -9.58 -18.85 4.09
CA ARG A 357 -8.44 -19.55 4.70
C ARG A 357 -7.25 -19.51 3.74
N VAL A 358 -6.13 -19.00 4.20
CA VAL A 358 -4.97 -18.66 3.37
C VAL A 358 -3.70 -19.38 3.83
N LEU A 359 -2.96 -19.92 2.86
CA LEU A 359 -1.57 -20.34 3.06
C LEU A 359 -0.66 -19.44 2.23
N SER A 360 0.24 -18.74 2.89
CA SER A 360 1.22 -17.86 2.25
C SER A 360 2.62 -18.44 2.39
N LEU A 361 3.30 -18.66 1.27
CA LEU A 361 4.66 -19.18 1.22
C LEU A 361 5.62 -18.05 0.85
N PHE A 362 6.74 -17.95 1.58
CA PHE A 362 7.69 -16.84 1.43
C PHE A 362 7.01 -15.48 1.69
N ASP A 363 6.26 -15.40 2.77
CA ASP A 363 5.29 -14.33 3.06
C ASP A 363 5.90 -12.93 3.14
N GLY A 364 7.19 -12.84 3.45
CA GLY A 364 7.88 -11.56 3.63
C GLY A 364 7.26 -10.76 4.79
N ILE A 365 6.87 -9.52 4.50
CA ILE A 365 6.28 -8.60 5.48
C ILE A 365 4.74 -8.62 5.47
N ALA A 366 4.13 -9.77 5.23
CA ALA A 366 2.68 -10.00 5.29
C ALA A 366 1.85 -9.13 4.33
N THR A 367 2.36 -8.87 3.10
CA THR A 367 1.63 -8.06 2.10
C THR A 367 0.28 -8.69 1.75
N GLY A 368 0.21 -10.03 1.65
CA GLY A 368 -1.03 -10.75 1.35
C GLY A 368 -2.11 -10.52 2.41
N TYR A 369 -1.74 -10.64 3.69
CA TYR A 369 -2.64 -10.39 4.82
C TYR A 369 -3.12 -8.93 4.84
N LEU A 370 -2.21 -7.97 4.70
CA LEU A 370 -2.53 -6.55 4.66
C LEU A 370 -3.57 -6.24 3.58
N VAL A 371 -3.38 -6.79 2.38
CA VAL A 371 -4.28 -6.54 1.25
C VAL A 371 -5.65 -7.17 1.47
N LEU A 372 -5.72 -8.39 1.98
CA LEU A 372 -7.00 -9.03 2.31
C LEU A 372 -7.76 -8.23 3.36
N LYS A 373 -7.09 -7.79 4.41
CA LYS A 373 -7.67 -6.93 5.43
C LYS A 373 -8.17 -5.59 4.84
N ASN A 374 -7.37 -4.92 4.01
CA ASN A 374 -7.74 -3.65 3.38
C ASN A 374 -8.87 -3.78 2.35
N LEU A 375 -9.09 -4.97 1.81
CA LEU A 375 -10.26 -5.28 0.97
C LEU A 375 -11.49 -5.66 1.83
N GLY A 376 -11.38 -5.73 3.15
CA GLY A 376 -12.45 -6.07 4.06
C GLY A 376 -12.79 -7.57 4.09
N PHE A 377 -11.85 -8.46 3.73
CA PHE A 377 -12.10 -9.89 3.87
C PHE A 377 -12.11 -10.34 5.32
N LYS A 378 -13.08 -11.17 5.68
CA LYS A 378 -13.08 -11.92 6.93
C LYS A 378 -12.14 -13.10 6.80
N ILE A 379 -11.01 -13.03 7.51
CA ILE A 379 -9.96 -14.04 7.45
C ILE A 379 -10.17 -15.00 8.60
N GLU A 380 -10.52 -16.27 8.30
CA GLU A 380 -10.67 -17.32 9.31
C GLU A 380 -9.33 -17.81 9.82
N ARG A 381 -8.38 -18.03 8.89
CA ARG A 381 -7.04 -18.51 9.21
C ARG A 381 -6.03 -18.04 8.17
N TYR A 382 -4.89 -17.59 8.63
CA TYR A 382 -3.76 -17.22 7.77
C TYR A 382 -2.49 -17.85 8.30
N ILE A 383 -1.95 -18.83 7.55
CA ILE A 383 -0.69 -19.50 7.87
C ILE A 383 0.37 -18.99 6.90
N ALA A 384 1.50 -18.55 7.44
CA ALA A 384 2.60 -17.98 6.69
C ALA A 384 3.91 -18.74 6.91
N SER A 385 4.57 -19.12 5.82
CA SER A 385 5.95 -19.63 5.87
C SER A 385 6.91 -18.50 5.50
N GLU A 386 7.75 -18.13 6.46
CA GLU A 386 8.82 -17.13 6.31
C GLU A 386 9.95 -17.48 7.27
N ILE A 387 11.21 -17.29 6.84
CA ILE A 387 12.40 -17.59 7.66
C ILE A 387 13.13 -16.34 8.15
N CYS A 388 12.81 -15.17 7.60
CA CYS A 388 13.47 -13.92 7.98
C CYS A 388 12.80 -13.34 9.23
N GLU A 389 13.49 -13.37 10.36
CA GLU A 389 13.00 -12.87 11.65
C GLU A 389 12.50 -11.42 11.57
N ASP A 390 13.23 -10.53 10.88
CA ASP A 390 12.82 -9.14 10.65
C ASP A 390 11.44 -9.07 9.95
N SER A 391 11.20 -9.94 8.98
CA SER A 391 9.94 -9.99 8.23
C SER A 391 8.81 -10.55 9.09
N ILE A 392 9.05 -11.63 9.81
CA ILE A 392 8.11 -12.25 10.76
C ILE A 392 7.69 -11.23 11.82
N ALA A 393 8.65 -10.49 12.37
CA ALA A 393 8.40 -9.46 13.37
C ALA A 393 7.45 -8.36 12.86
N VAL A 394 7.61 -7.92 11.60
CA VAL A 394 6.69 -6.95 10.98
C VAL A 394 5.28 -7.52 10.93
N GLY A 395 5.11 -8.74 10.43
CA GLY A 395 3.79 -9.38 10.33
C GLY A 395 3.13 -9.56 11.71
N MET A 396 3.87 -10.04 12.69
CA MET A 396 3.34 -10.24 14.03
C MET A 396 2.88 -8.94 14.69
N VAL A 397 3.71 -7.89 14.62
CA VAL A 397 3.40 -6.60 15.26
C VAL A 397 2.28 -5.87 14.53
N LYS A 398 2.32 -5.83 13.19
CA LYS A 398 1.34 -5.06 12.40
C LYS A 398 -0.03 -5.74 12.31
N HIS A 399 -0.10 -7.04 12.54
CA HIS A 399 -1.34 -7.80 12.49
C HIS A 399 -1.70 -8.47 13.83
N GLU A 400 -1.16 -7.95 14.94
CA GLU A 400 -1.59 -8.30 16.30
C GLU A 400 -1.53 -9.81 16.59
N GLY A 401 -0.56 -10.52 16.01
CA GLY A 401 -0.41 -11.96 16.16
C GLY A 401 -1.49 -12.83 15.46
N LYS A 402 -2.28 -12.24 14.56
CA LYS A 402 -3.32 -12.97 13.81
C LYS A 402 -2.78 -13.89 12.71
N ILE A 403 -1.48 -13.82 12.43
CA ILE A 403 -0.79 -14.67 11.46
C ILE A 403 -0.10 -15.81 12.20
N GLU A 404 -0.38 -17.05 11.79
CA GLU A 404 0.30 -18.25 12.28
C GLU A 404 1.57 -18.49 11.46
N TYR A 405 2.74 -18.27 12.04
CA TYR A 405 4.01 -18.48 11.34
C TYR A 405 4.52 -19.91 11.46
N VAL A 406 4.86 -20.47 10.29
CA VAL A 406 5.65 -21.70 10.15
C VAL A 406 6.94 -21.32 9.42
N ASN A 407 8.10 -21.70 9.96
CA ASN A 407 9.38 -21.18 9.51
C ASN A 407 9.70 -21.58 8.06
N ASP A 408 10.29 -22.75 7.89
CA ASP A 408 10.84 -23.18 6.60
C ASP A 408 9.80 -23.94 5.77
N VAL A 409 9.51 -23.47 4.58
CA VAL A 409 8.57 -24.09 3.62
C VAL A 409 8.89 -25.56 3.34
N ARG A 410 10.16 -25.96 3.42
CA ARG A 410 10.62 -27.33 3.22
C ARG A 410 10.14 -28.29 4.31
N THR A 411 9.79 -27.79 5.48
CA THR A 411 9.28 -28.58 6.62
C THR A 411 7.78 -28.85 6.54
N ILE A 412 7.07 -28.17 5.64
CA ILE A 412 5.63 -28.34 5.46
C ILE A 412 5.34 -29.71 4.83
N THR A 413 4.67 -30.58 5.56
CA THR A 413 4.32 -31.93 5.14
C THR A 413 2.85 -32.04 4.73
N LYS A 414 2.49 -33.15 4.05
CA LYS A 414 1.10 -33.48 3.74
C LYS A 414 0.23 -33.57 5.00
N LYS A 415 0.77 -34.05 6.12
CA LYS A 415 0.08 -34.11 7.41
C LYS A 415 -0.27 -32.71 7.90
N HIS A 416 0.69 -31.80 7.88
CA HIS A 416 0.48 -30.40 8.25
C HIS A 416 -0.61 -29.75 7.39
N LEU A 417 -0.59 -29.96 6.06
CA LEU A 417 -1.60 -29.39 5.16
C LEU A 417 -3.01 -29.95 5.42
N ALA A 418 -3.11 -31.23 5.80
CA ALA A 418 -4.38 -31.85 6.17
C ALA A 418 -4.92 -31.32 7.51
N GLU A 419 -4.03 -31.08 8.48
CA GLU A 419 -4.37 -30.57 9.81
C GLU A 419 -4.79 -29.10 9.77
N TRP A 420 -4.07 -28.29 8.97
CA TRP A 420 -4.31 -26.84 8.87
C TRP A 420 -5.45 -26.49 7.92
N GLY A 421 -5.69 -27.32 6.90
CA GLY A 421 -6.66 -27.08 5.83
C GLY A 421 -8.11 -27.24 6.24
N PRO A 422 -9.04 -27.18 5.28
CA PRO A 422 -8.78 -26.86 3.89
C PRO A 422 -8.39 -25.39 3.67
N PHE A 423 -7.59 -25.13 2.64
CA PHE A 423 -7.25 -23.76 2.23
C PHE A 423 -8.05 -23.33 0.99
N ASP A 424 -8.32 -22.04 0.88
CA ASP A 424 -9.04 -21.41 -0.21
C ASP A 424 -8.12 -20.67 -1.16
N LEU A 425 -7.01 -20.16 -0.61
CA LEU A 425 -6.04 -19.36 -1.33
C LEU A 425 -4.61 -19.76 -0.94
N LEU A 426 -3.81 -20.14 -1.93
CA LEU A 426 -2.37 -20.33 -1.81
C LEU A 426 -1.66 -19.18 -2.51
N ILE A 427 -0.83 -18.44 -1.80
CA ILE A 427 -0.02 -17.36 -2.36
C ILE A 427 1.45 -17.55 -2.07
N GLY A 428 2.33 -17.03 -2.93
CA GLY A 428 3.76 -17.06 -2.68
C GLY A 428 4.60 -16.48 -3.79
N GLY A 429 5.84 -16.16 -3.45
CA GLY A 429 6.86 -15.71 -4.39
C GLY A 429 8.23 -16.20 -3.93
N SER A 430 8.76 -17.24 -4.58
CA SER A 430 10.05 -17.80 -4.21
C SER A 430 11.20 -16.80 -4.40
N PRO A 431 12.31 -16.93 -3.64
CA PRO A 431 13.44 -16.02 -3.79
C PRO A 431 13.93 -15.91 -5.23
N CYS A 432 14.04 -14.69 -5.74
CA CYS A 432 14.40 -14.40 -7.12
C CYS A 432 15.91 -14.24 -7.35
N ASN A 433 16.76 -14.38 -6.32
CA ASN A 433 18.20 -14.07 -6.43
C ASN A 433 18.90 -14.89 -7.49
N ASP A 434 18.58 -16.17 -7.62
CA ASP A 434 19.20 -17.07 -8.59
C ASP A 434 18.47 -17.11 -9.94
N LEU A 435 17.31 -16.48 -10.06
CA LEU A 435 16.58 -16.32 -11.32
C LEU A 435 16.89 -14.98 -12.01
N SER A 436 17.11 -13.92 -11.22
CA SER A 436 17.26 -12.57 -11.74
C SER A 436 18.52 -12.37 -12.56
N MET A 437 18.36 -11.94 -13.80
CA MET A 437 19.48 -11.57 -14.71
C MET A 437 20.32 -10.39 -14.21
N VAL A 438 19.84 -9.64 -13.22
CA VAL A 438 20.60 -8.57 -12.54
C VAL A 438 21.71 -9.17 -11.66
N ASN A 439 21.58 -10.43 -11.24
CA ASN A 439 22.61 -11.15 -10.52
C ASN A 439 23.52 -11.94 -11.51
N PRO A 440 24.77 -11.51 -11.72
CA PRO A 440 25.68 -12.22 -12.63
C PRO A 440 26.07 -13.63 -12.13
N LEU A 441 25.91 -13.90 -10.82
CA LEU A 441 26.21 -15.17 -10.17
C LEU A 441 24.97 -16.06 -10.00
N ARG A 442 23.87 -15.75 -10.70
CA ARG A 442 22.63 -16.54 -10.62
C ARG A 442 22.88 -17.99 -11.07
N LYS A 443 22.17 -18.90 -10.42
CA LYS A 443 22.29 -20.35 -10.67
C LYS A 443 21.12 -20.94 -11.46
N GLY A 444 20.08 -20.14 -11.77
CA GLY A 444 18.88 -20.59 -12.46
C GLY A 444 17.86 -21.29 -11.55
N LEU A 445 16.84 -21.87 -12.17
CA LEU A 445 15.68 -22.46 -11.48
C LEU A 445 16.01 -23.70 -10.67
N PHE A 446 16.94 -24.52 -11.14
CA PHE A 446 17.20 -25.86 -10.61
C PHE A 446 18.27 -25.88 -9.53
N GLU A 447 18.96 -24.77 -9.28
CA GLU A 447 20.03 -24.66 -8.30
C GLU A 447 19.81 -23.48 -7.34
N GLY A 448 20.62 -23.46 -6.28
CA GLY A 448 20.61 -22.38 -5.30
C GLY A 448 19.23 -22.15 -4.68
N THR A 449 18.85 -20.90 -4.56
CA THR A 449 17.53 -20.48 -4.05
C THR A 449 16.43 -20.57 -5.12
N GLY A 450 16.78 -20.68 -6.40
CA GLY A 450 15.80 -20.84 -7.48
C GLY A 450 14.96 -22.10 -7.30
N ARG A 451 15.60 -23.19 -6.84
CA ARG A 451 14.92 -24.47 -6.58
C ARG A 451 13.80 -24.41 -5.52
N LEU A 452 13.72 -23.36 -4.73
CA LEU A 452 12.60 -23.16 -3.78
C LEU A 452 11.26 -22.94 -4.50
N PHE A 453 11.23 -22.63 -5.77
CA PHE A 453 10.04 -22.72 -6.60
C PHE A 453 9.34 -24.08 -6.51
N PHE A 454 10.13 -25.16 -6.48
CA PHE A 454 9.57 -26.52 -6.41
C PHE A 454 8.88 -26.83 -5.09
N GLU A 455 9.18 -26.11 -4.02
CA GLU A 455 8.42 -26.21 -2.76
C GLU A 455 7.02 -25.60 -2.89
N PHE A 456 6.90 -24.44 -3.59
CA PHE A 456 5.60 -23.88 -3.93
C PHE A 456 4.80 -24.85 -4.82
N TYR A 457 5.42 -25.38 -5.87
CA TYR A 457 4.80 -26.34 -6.78
C TYR A 457 4.34 -27.62 -6.06
N ARG A 458 5.18 -28.17 -5.19
CA ARG A 458 4.86 -29.34 -4.37
C ARG A 458 3.60 -29.12 -3.51
N ILE A 459 3.55 -28.00 -2.81
CA ILE A 459 2.42 -27.63 -1.94
C ILE A 459 1.17 -27.36 -2.78
N LEU A 460 1.29 -26.64 -3.89
CA LEU A 460 0.18 -26.40 -4.82
C LEU A 460 -0.44 -27.70 -5.30
N THR A 461 0.39 -28.67 -5.71
CA THR A 461 -0.07 -29.99 -6.19
C THR A 461 -0.83 -30.76 -5.11
N MET A 462 -0.42 -30.62 -3.82
CA MET A 462 -1.11 -31.26 -2.70
C MET A 462 -2.45 -30.59 -2.35
N LEU A 463 -2.59 -29.29 -2.61
CA LEU A 463 -3.79 -28.50 -2.27
C LEU A 463 -4.81 -28.41 -3.39
N LYS A 464 -4.41 -28.63 -4.65
CA LYS A 464 -5.35 -28.63 -5.79
C LYS A 464 -6.54 -29.56 -5.47
N PRO A 465 -7.81 -29.09 -5.66
CA PRO A 465 -8.99 -29.92 -5.49
C PRO A 465 -8.89 -31.19 -6.32
N LYS A 466 -9.36 -32.30 -5.72
CA LYS A 466 -9.45 -33.58 -6.44
C LYS A 466 -10.66 -33.58 -7.38
N GLU A 467 -10.64 -34.49 -8.33
CA GLU A 467 -11.80 -34.71 -9.21
C GLU A 467 -13.09 -34.92 -8.39
N GLY A 468 -14.13 -34.14 -8.70
CA GLY A 468 -15.39 -34.12 -7.95
C GLY A 468 -15.47 -33.11 -6.79
N ASP A 469 -14.37 -32.46 -6.40
CA ASP A 469 -14.40 -31.37 -5.42
C ASP A 469 -14.60 -30.03 -6.15
N ASN A 470 -15.80 -29.48 -6.04
CA ASN A 470 -16.19 -28.21 -6.67
C ASN A 470 -15.89 -26.98 -5.81
N ARG A 471 -15.16 -27.14 -4.72
CA ARG A 471 -14.79 -26.02 -3.84
C ARG A 471 -13.85 -25.07 -4.55
N PRO A 472 -14.15 -23.75 -4.60
CA PRO A 472 -13.23 -22.77 -5.15
C PRO A 472 -11.89 -22.81 -4.43
N PHE A 473 -10.83 -22.97 -5.20
CA PHE A 473 -9.46 -22.92 -4.73
C PHE A 473 -8.64 -22.04 -5.68
N PHE A 474 -8.07 -20.97 -5.13
CA PHE A 474 -7.27 -20.01 -5.87
C PHE A 474 -5.82 -20.06 -5.46
N TRP A 475 -4.95 -19.69 -6.39
CA TRP A 475 -3.53 -19.61 -6.11
C TRP A 475 -2.87 -18.50 -6.94
N LEU A 476 -1.78 -17.96 -6.39
CA LEU A 476 -0.96 -16.92 -7.02
C LEU A 476 0.51 -17.17 -6.73
N PHE A 477 1.33 -17.25 -7.79
CA PHE A 477 2.79 -17.30 -7.71
C PHE A 477 3.39 -16.07 -8.38
N GLU A 478 4.35 -15.41 -7.72
CA GLU A 478 5.02 -14.21 -8.22
C GLU A 478 6.52 -14.45 -8.43
N ASN A 479 7.08 -13.86 -9.50
CA ASN A 479 8.54 -13.75 -9.63
C ASN A 479 8.95 -12.59 -10.56
N VAL A 480 10.26 -12.33 -10.68
CA VAL A 480 10.82 -11.23 -11.47
C VAL A 480 10.63 -11.43 -12.97
N VAL A 481 10.44 -10.33 -13.71
CA VAL A 481 10.37 -10.36 -15.19
C VAL A 481 11.74 -10.61 -15.80
N PHE A 482 12.80 -10.07 -15.23
CA PHE A 482 14.17 -10.23 -15.71
C PHE A 482 14.77 -11.58 -15.28
N MET A 483 14.19 -12.68 -15.80
CA MET A 483 14.73 -14.03 -15.72
C MET A 483 15.03 -14.56 -17.14
N SER A 484 15.71 -15.72 -17.24
CA SER A 484 15.94 -16.34 -18.54
C SER A 484 14.62 -16.81 -19.18
N ALA A 485 14.58 -16.86 -20.51
CA ALA A 485 13.41 -17.38 -21.23
C ALA A 485 13.13 -18.85 -20.86
N ASN A 486 14.19 -19.63 -20.61
CA ASN A 486 14.08 -21.03 -20.20
C ASN A 486 13.46 -21.15 -18.80
N ASP A 487 13.96 -20.40 -17.81
CA ASP A 487 13.39 -20.43 -16.45
C ASP A 487 11.91 -20.04 -16.47
N LYS A 488 11.53 -18.99 -17.25
CA LYS A 488 10.12 -18.60 -17.44
C LYS A 488 9.28 -19.73 -18.05
N SER A 489 9.81 -20.36 -19.10
CA SER A 489 9.13 -21.46 -19.79
C SER A 489 8.95 -22.67 -18.87
N ASP A 490 9.97 -23.02 -18.10
CA ASP A 490 9.90 -24.14 -17.16
C ASP A 490 8.90 -23.87 -16.04
N ILE A 491 8.93 -22.67 -15.42
CA ILE A 491 7.92 -22.27 -14.41
C ILE A 491 6.51 -22.38 -15.00
N SER A 492 6.30 -21.84 -16.23
CA SER A 492 4.99 -21.88 -16.89
C SER A 492 4.53 -23.30 -17.18
N ARG A 493 5.45 -24.20 -17.54
CA ARG A 493 5.17 -25.62 -17.78
C ARG A 493 4.75 -26.35 -16.50
N PHE A 494 5.48 -26.14 -15.39
CA PHE A 494 5.11 -26.75 -14.10
C PHE A 494 3.78 -26.23 -13.58
N LEU A 495 3.53 -24.91 -13.70
CA LEU A 495 2.29 -24.29 -13.25
C LEU A 495 1.12 -24.44 -14.24
N GLU A 496 1.37 -24.99 -15.43
CA GLU A 496 0.38 -25.23 -16.48
C GLU A 496 -0.37 -23.96 -16.93
N CYS A 497 0.25 -22.78 -16.81
CA CYS A 497 -0.32 -21.54 -17.28
C CYS A 497 0.76 -20.50 -17.64
N ASN A 498 0.39 -19.56 -18.50
CA ASN A 498 1.26 -18.42 -18.82
C ASN A 498 1.13 -17.32 -17.75
N PRO A 499 2.21 -16.60 -17.43
CA PRO A 499 2.13 -15.50 -16.47
C PRO A 499 1.49 -14.26 -17.07
N VAL A 500 0.84 -13.47 -16.21
CA VAL A 500 0.48 -12.08 -16.50
C VAL A 500 1.64 -11.18 -16.08
N LEU A 501 2.06 -10.26 -16.97
CA LEU A 501 3.05 -9.24 -16.66
C LEU A 501 2.36 -7.99 -16.15
N ILE A 502 2.71 -7.57 -14.93
CA ILE A 502 2.19 -6.33 -14.33
C ILE A 502 3.36 -5.46 -13.87
N ASP A 503 3.41 -4.21 -14.34
CA ASP A 503 4.33 -3.21 -13.80
C ASP A 503 3.58 -2.25 -12.87
N ALA A 504 4.00 -2.20 -11.61
CA ALA A 504 3.43 -1.33 -10.59
C ALA A 504 3.50 0.17 -10.95
N VAL A 505 4.35 0.59 -11.89
CA VAL A 505 4.48 2.00 -12.31
C VAL A 505 3.16 2.64 -12.71
N LYS A 506 2.16 1.85 -13.07
CA LYS A 506 0.81 2.34 -13.39
C LYS A 506 0.03 2.83 -12.16
N VAL A 507 0.30 2.27 -10.99
CA VAL A 507 -0.41 2.53 -9.71
C VAL A 507 0.53 2.92 -8.57
N SER A 508 1.82 3.10 -8.86
CA SER A 508 2.88 3.47 -7.92
C SER A 508 3.87 4.41 -8.61
N PRO A 509 4.60 5.24 -7.87
CA PRO A 509 5.65 6.06 -8.46
C PRO A 509 6.95 5.29 -8.75
N ALA A 510 6.99 3.98 -8.56
CA ALA A 510 8.17 3.16 -8.88
C ALA A 510 7.87 2.08 -9.92
N HIS A 511 8.82 1.84 -10.81
CA HIS A 511 8.80 0.65 -11.67
C HIS A 511 8.97 -0.61 -10.82
N ARG A 512 8.10 -1.60 -11.01
CA ARG A 512 8.20 -2.93 -10.42
C ARG A 512 7.48 -3.93 -11.29
N ALA A 513 8.05 -4.25 -12.45
CA ALA A 513 7.52 -5.27 -13.35
C ALA A 513 7.70 -6.67 -12.74
N ARG A 514 6.60 -7.45 -12.69
CA ARG A 514 6.57 -8.81 -12.15
C ARG A 514 5.73 -9.72 -13.03
N TYR A 515 6.09 -10.98 -13.05
CA TYR A 515 5.26 -12.06 -13.56
C TYR A 515 4.42 -12.63 -12.43
N PHE A 516 3.14 -12.86 -12.75
CA PHE A 516 2.17 -13.49 -11.86
C PHE A 516 1.52 -14.67 -12.58
N TRP A 517 1.70 -15.87 -12.03
CA TRP A 517 1.02 -17.08 -12.45
C TRP A 517 -0.12 -17.35 -11.47
N GLY A 518 -1.26 -17.84 -11.94
CA GLY A 518 -2.38 -18.12 -11.05
C GLY A 518 -3.69 -18.37 -11.79
N ASN A 519 -4.71 -18.67 -11.01
CA ASN A 519 -6.07 -18.92 -11.50
C ASN A 519 -7.10 -17.93 -10.97
N ILE A 520 -6.67 -16.84 -10.34
CA ILE A 520 -7.60 -15.80 -9.85
C ILE A 520 -8.29 -15.16 -11.07
N PRO A 521 -9.63 -15.01 -11.07
CA PRO A 521 -10.34 -14.41 -12.19
C PRO A 521 -9.86 -12.99 -12.52
N GLY A 522 -9.70 -12.68 -13.79
CA GLY A 522 -9.37 -11.35 -14.26
C GLY A 522 -7.96 -10.85 -13.89
N MET A 523 -6.99 -11.75 -13.69
CA MET A 523 -5.59 -11.34 -13.48
C MET A 523 -5.04 -10.47 -14.61
N ASN A 524 -5.51 -10.68 -15.85
CA ASN A 524 -5.13 -9.95 -17.05
C ASN A 524 -5.93 -8.65 -17.29
N ARG A 525 -6.88 -8.30 -16.40
CA ARG A 525 -7.62 -7.05 -16.60
C ARG A 525 -6.68 -5.84 -16.51
N PRO A 526 -7.03 -4.75 -17.23
CA PRO A 526 -6.21 -3.55 -17.22
C PRO A 526 -6.00 -3.03 -15.81
N LEU A 527 -4.76 -2.71 -15.47
CA LEU A 527 -4.46 -1.95 -14.28
C LEU A 527 -4.96 -0.53 -14.52
N ALA A 528 -5.93 -0.09 -13.73
CA ALA A 528 -6.61 1.16 -13.94
C ALA A 528 -5.67 2.37 -13.95
N THR A 529 -5.71 3.17 -15.00
CA THR A 529 -4.83 4.33 -15.18
C THR A 529 -5.54 5.55 -15.74
N ALA A 530 -6.75 5.38 -16.28
CA ALA A 530 -7.29 6.38 -17.21
C ALA A 530 -7.91 7.61 -16.53
N VAL A 531 -8.24 7.55 -15.26
CA VAL A 531 -9.12 8.52 -14.65
C VAL A 531 -8.64 9.04 -13.31
N GLU A 532 -7.79 8.31 -12.64
CA GLU A 532 -7.25 8.73 -11.35
C GLU A 532 -5.97 9.53 -11.53
N LYS A 533 -5.76 10.48 -10.64
CA LYS A 533 -4.54 11.25 -10.50
C LYS A 533 -3.33 10.31 -10.58
N LYS A 534 -2.44 10.54 -11.54
CA LYS A 534 -1.17 9.79 -11.61
C LYS A 534 -0.49 9.88 -10.26
N VAL A 535 -0.21 8.75 -9.65
CA VAL A 535 0.60 8.70 -8.42
C VAL A 535 2.02 9.10 -8.77
N LEU A 536 2.45 10.26 -8.32
CA LEU A 536 3.78 10.80 -8.56
C LEU A 536 4.67 10.56 -7.34
N LEU A 537 5.99 10.58 -7.54
CA LEU A 537 6.92 10.47 -6.43
C LEU A 537 6.67 11.55 -5.38
N GLN A 538 6.32 12.76 -5.80
CA GLN A 538 6.04 13.88 -4.90
C GLN A 538 4.90 13.57 -3.92
N ASP A 539 3.90 12.79 -4.33
CA ASP A 539 2.76 12.43 -3.48
C ASP A 539 3.16 11.49 -2.32
N CYS A 540 4.33 10.84 -2.41
CA CYS A 540 4.86 9.91 -1.41
C CYS A 540 5.93 10.53 -0.49
N LEU A 541 6.35 11.77 -0.75
CA LEU A 541 7.41 12.41 0.02
C LEU A 541 6.88 13.06 1.30
N GLU A 542 7.77 13.16 2.28
CA GLU A 542 7.50 13.92 3.49
C GLU A 542 7.57 15.43 3.23
N SER A 543 6.99 16.23 4.13
CA SER A 543 6.94 17.69 4.02
C SER A 543 8.33 18.30 3.90
N GLY A 544 8.47 19.31 3.05
CA GLY A 544 9.74 20.02 2.82
C GLY A 544 10.71 19.30 1.87
N ARG A 545 10.29 18.20 1.25
CA ARG A 545 11.09 17.43 0.30
C ARG A 545 10.51 17.52 -1.10
N THR A 546 11.35 17.64 -2.11
CA THR A 546 10.95 17.83 -3.50
C THR A 546 11.44 16.67 -4.38
N ALA A 547 10.54 16.07 -5.13
CA ALA A 547 10.88 15.02 -6.08
C ALA A 547 11.62 15.59 -7.29
N LYS A 548 12.71 14.94 -7.69
CA LYS A 548 13.46 15.29 -8.92
C LYS A 548 12.93 14.56 -10.16
N PHE A 549 12.08 13.57 -9.96
CA PHE A 549 11.50 12.73 -11.02
C PHE A 549 10.05 12.40 -10.65
N ASP A 550 9.20 12.26 -11.64
CA ASP A 550 7.81 11.81 -11.46
C ASP A 550 7.74 10.36 -10.98
N LYS A 551 8.63 9.53 -11.48
CA LYS A 551 8.73 8.10 -11.22
C LYS A 551 10.18 7.70 -10.98
N VAL A 552 10.38 6.67 -10.15
CA VAL A 552 11.71 6.12 -9.86
C VAL A 552 11.87 4.69 -10.42
N ARG A 553 13.11 4.26 -10.57
CA ARG A 553 13.46 2.89 -10.96
C ARG A 553 13.05 1.88 -9.90
N THR A 554 13.07 0.60 -10.27
CA THR A 554 12.76 -0.50 -9.35
C THR A 554 13.66 -0.46 -8.12
N ILE A 555 13.02 -0.31 -6.96
CA ILE A 555 13.67 -0.36 -5.66
C ILE A 555 13.87 -1.84 -5.28
N THR A 556 15.11 -2.19 -4.93
CA THR A 556 15.52 -3.55 -4.57
C THR A 556 16.09 -3.58 -3.15
N THR A 557 16.58 -4.75 -2.74
CA THR A 557 17.27 -4.94 -1.44
C THR A 557 18.59 -4.18 -1.32
N LYS A 558 19.16 -3.67 -2.43
CA LYS A 558 20.42 -2.94 -2.45
C LYS A 558 20.18 -1.45 -2.26
N SER A 559 20.90 -0.82 -1.34
CA SER A 559 20.76 0.62 -1.02
C SER A 559 20.99 1.53 -2.24
N ASN A 560 21.91 1.16 -3.13
CA ASN A 560 22.18 1.91 -4.35
C ASN A 560 21.06 1.82 -5.42
N SER A 561 20.05 0.96 -5.25
CA SER A 561 18.91 0.87 -6.17
C SER A 561 18.03 2.13 -6.18
N ILE A 562 18.13 2.96 -5.14
CA ILE A 562 17.40 4.23 -5.05
C ILE A 562 17.96 5.27 -6.02
N ARG A 563 19.24 5.17 -6.42
CA ARG A 563 19.83 6.05 -7.45
C ARG A 563 19.22 5.80 -8.83
N GLN A 564 19.06 6.88 -9.61
CA GLN A 564 18.51 6.79 -10.97
C GLN A 564 19.59 6.35 -12.01
N GLY A 565 20.33 5.29 -11.69
CA GLY A 565 21.44 4.71 -12.46
C GLY A 565 22.66 4.44 -11.58
N LYS A 566 23.69 3.76 -12.11
CA LYS A 566 24.91 3.44 -11.34
C LYS A 566 25.58 4.71 -10.77
N THR A 567 25.64 5.77 -11.57
CA THR A 567 26.22 7.08 -11.24
C THR A 567 25.15 8.19 -11.25
N GLY A 568 23.87 7.82 -11.32
CA GLY A 568 22.78 8.78 -11.44
C GLY A 568 22.51 9.54 -10.14
N PRO A 569 21.77 10.66 -10.23
CA PRO A 569 21.43 11.47 -9.07
C PRO A 569 20.49 10.73 -8.12
N LEU A 570 20.44 11.21 -6.89
CA LEU A 570 19.43 10.80 -5.92
C LEU A 570 18.05 11.39 -6.31
N PRO A 571 16.94 10.72 -5.96
CA PRO A 571 15.64 11.08 -6.48
C PRO A 571 14.96 12.27 -5.80
N VAL A 572 15.49 12.74 -4.68
CA VAL A 572 14.87 13.78 -3.86
C VAL A 572 15.85 14.94 -3.65
N ASN A 573 15.32 16.14 -3.55
CA ASN A 573 16.02 17.32 -3.10
C ASN A 573 15.43 17.77 -1.76
N MET A 574 16.31 18.07 -0.80
CA MET A 574 15.96 18.65 0.47
C MET A 574 16.93 19.81 0.76
N ASN A 575 16.39 21.01 0.95
CA ASN A 575 17.18 22.21 1.21
C ASN A 575 18.30 22.47 0.18
N GLY A 576 18.00 22.22 -1.11
CA GLY A 576 18.97 22.40 -2.20
C GLY A 576 19.99 21.28 -2.37
N LYS A 577 19.95 20.23 -1.52
CA LYS A 577 20.85 19.07 -1.59
C LYS A 577 20.11 17.80 -2.04
N ASP A 578 20.83 16.94 -2.76
CA ASP A 578 20.32 15.62 -3.17
C ASP A 578 20.25 14.68 -1.97
N ASP A 579 19.12 14.01 -1.79
CA ASP A 579 18.88 13.11 -0.66
C ASP A 579 18.25 11.77 -1.07
N TYR A 580 18.40 10.77 -0.19
CA TYR A 580 17.85 9.45 -0.31
C TYR A 580 16.37 9.46 0.09
N LEU A 581 15.59 8.52 -0.46
CA LEU A 581 14.23 8.25 0.04
C LEU A 581 14.28 7.76 1.49
N TRP A 582 13.41 8.28 2.32
CA TRP A 582 13.25 7.81 3.69
C TRP A 582 12.44 6.51 3.76
N CYS A 583 12.51 5.77 4.88
CA CYS A 583 11.78 4.52 5.00
C CYS A 583 10.27 4.71 4.89
N THR A 584 9.74 5.79 5.45
CA THR A 584 8.30 6.13 5.34
C THR A 584 7.88 6.45 3.91
N GLU A 585 8.75 7.08 3.14
CA GLU A 585 8.53 7.36 1.71
C GLU A 585 8.59 6.08 0.88
N LEU A 586 9.55 5.18 1.19
CA LEU A 586 9.63 3.86 0.57
C LEU A 586 8.37 3.04 0.85
N GLU A 587 7.86 3.05 2.08
CA GLU A 587 6.61 2.40 2.45
C GLU A 587 5.44 2.92 1.61
N GLN A 588 5.29 4.24 1.46
CA GLN A 588 4.25 4.86 0.64
C GLN A 588 4.39 4.50 -0.85
N ILE A 589 5.62 4.46 -1.39
CA ILE A 589 5.90 4.06 -2.78
C ILE A 589 5.42 2.62 -3.05
N PHE A 590 5.58 1.71 -2.09
CA PHE A 590 5.09 0.34 -2.19
C PHE A 590 3.60 0.18 -1.85
N GLY A 591 2.95 1.24 -1.33
CA GLY A 591 1.55 1.27 -0.91
C GLY A 591 1.31 0.78 0.51
N PHE A 592 2.35 0.65 1.32
CA PHE A 592 2.21 0.35 2.76
C PHE A 592 1.85 1.61 3.56
N PRO A 593 1.16 1.47 4.69
CA PRO A 593 1.02 2.55 5.65
C PRO A 593 2.40 3.05 6.11
N LYS A 594 2.50 4.34 6.43
CA LYS A 594 3.72 4.90 7.04
C LYS A 594 4.07 4.14 8.32
N HIS A 595 5.36 3.91 8.53
CA HIS A 595 5.90 3.16 9.68
C HIS A 595 5.49 1.68 9.74
N TYR A 596 5.06 1.11 8.63
CA TYR A 596 4.71 -0.31 8.57
C TYR A 596 5.91 -1.21 8.93
N THR A 597 7.11 -0.88 8.43
CA THR A 597 8.34 -1.63 8.72
C THR A 597 9.11 -1.12 9.95
N ASP A 598 8.54 -0.18 10.71
CA ASP A 598 9.14 0.37 11.92
C ASP A 598 8.85 -0.55 13.12
N VAL A 599 9.59 -1.63 13.22
CA VAL A 599 9.42 -2.72 14.20
C VAL A 599 10.78 -3.20 14.65
N ASN A 600 10.91 -3.62 15.92
CA ASN A 600 12.11 -4.25 16.49
C ASN A 600 13.42 -3.47 16.26
N ASN A 601 13.35 -2.15 16.30
CA ASN A 601 14.51 -1.27 16.06
C ASN A 601 15.27 -1.57 14.75
N MET A 602 14.56 -2.03 13.73
CA MET A 602 15.17 -2.25 12.42
C MET A 602 15.73 -0.96 11.84
N GLY A 603 17.01 -1.00 11.49
CA GLY A 603 17.68 0.11 10.81
C GLY A 603 17.21 0.28 9.37
N ARG A 604 17.51 1.44 8.78
CA ARG A 604 17.16 1.80 7.39
C ARG A 604 17.45 0.67 6.39
N THR A 605 18.63 0.06 6.48
CA THR A 605 19.04 -1.00 5.54
C THR A 605 18.16 -2.24 5.66
N GLN A 606 17.76 -2.64 6.86
CA GLN A 606 16.88 -3.77 7.09
C GLN A 606 15.48 -3.48 6.56
N ARG A 607 14.92 -2.30 6.87
CA ARG A 607 13.61 -1.85 6.37
C ARG A 607 13.58 -1.78 4.83
N GLN A 608 14.63 -1.22 4.20
CA GLN A 608 14.74 -1.20 2.74
C GLN A 608 14.86 -2.62 2.15
N LYS A 609 15.58 -3.54 2.81
CA LYS A 609 15.67 -4.94 2.37
C LYS A 609 14.30 -5.63 2.44
N ALA A 610 13.56 -5.42 3.51
CA ALA A 610 12.22 -5.96 3.70
C ALA A 610 11.26 -5.44 2.62
N LEU A 611 11.20 -4.12 2.39
CA LEU A 611 10.41 -3.49 1.33
C LEU A 611 10.87 -3.91 -0.08
N GLY A 612 12.17 -4.01 -0.32
CA GLY A 612 12.70 -4.44 -1.61
C GLY A 612 12.33 -5.87 -2.00
N ARG A 613 12.02 -6.74 -1.03
CA ARG A 613 11.52 -8.10 -1.23
C ARG A 613 10.00 -8.17 -1.31
N SER A 614 9.29 -7.22 -0.72
CA SER A 614 7.82 -7.25 -0.64
C SER A 614 7.15 -7.08 -2.00
N TRP A 615 5.88 -7.39 -2.07
CA TRP A 615 5.02 -7.06 -3.20
C TRP A 615 4.58 -5.59 -3.17
N SER A 616 4.09 -5.09 -4.31
CA SER A 616 3.40 -3.79 -4.38
C SER A 616 1.96 -3.96 -3.92
N VAL A 617 1.60 -3.29 -2.83
CA VAL A 617 0.24 -3.38 -2.23
C VAL A 617 -0.86 -3.11 -3.25
N PRO A 618 -0.83 -2.01 -4.05
CA PRO A 618 -1.88 -1.72 -5.02
C PRO A 618 -1.98 -2.77 -6.15
N VAL A 619 -0.87 -3.42 -6.53
CA VAL A 619 -0.91 -4.52 -7.52
C VAL A 619 -1.60 -5.75 -6.94
N ILE A 620 -1.26 -6.14 -5.71
CA ILE A 620 -1.90 -7.30 -5.07
C ILE A 620 -3.38 -7.01 -4.76
N ARG A 621 -3.70 -5.77 -4.37
CA ARG A 621 -5.09 -5.33 -4.20
C ARG A 621 -5.89 -5.50 -5.50
N HIS A 622 -5.34 -5.10 -6.64
CA HIS A 622 -5.93 -5.34 -7.95
C HIS A 622 -6.14 -6.85 -8.21
N LEU A 623 -5.14 -7.68 -7.95
CA LEU A 623 -5.23 -9.13 -8.20
C LEU A 623 -6.24 -9.84 -7.30
N PHE A 624 -6.35 -9.46 -6.01
CA PHE A 624 -7.24 -10.11 -5.05
C PHE A 624 -8.69 -9.62 -5.08
N ALA A 625 -8.93 -8.45 -5.65
CA ALA A 625 -10.26 -7.84 -5.69
C ALA A 625 -11.39 -8.78 -6.19
N PRO A 626 -11.21 -9.63 -7.24
CA PRO A 626 -12.25 -10.55 -7.70
C PRO A 626 -12.61 -11.65 -6.68
N LEU A 627 -11.75 -11.93 -5.69
CA LEU A 627 -12.05 -12.91 -4.65
C LEU A 627 -13.25 -12.49 -3.79
N LYS A 628 -13.63 -11.21 -3.80
CA LYS A 628 -14.87 -10.74 -3.16
C LYS A 628 -16.15 -11.36 -3.69
N ASP A 629 -16.13 -11.96 -4.87
CA ASP A 629 -17.26 -12.72 -5.38
C ASP A 629 -17.37 -14.13 -4.79
N TYR A 630 -16.43 -14.54 -3.94
CA TYR A 630 -16.34 -15.90 -3.38
C TYR A 630 -16.34 -15.96 -1.86
N TYR A 631 -15.77 -14.95 -1.19
CA TYR A 631 -15.53 -15.01 0.25
C TYR A 631 -16.22 -13.87 1.00
N GLU A 632 -16.47 -14.12 2.28
CA GLU A 632 -17.14 -13.20 3.21
C GLU A 632 -16.29 -11.97 3.45
N CYS A 633 -16.95 -10.82 3.52
CA CYS A 633 -16.36 -9.52 3.90
C CYS A 633 -16.98 -9.02 5.20
N GLU A 634 -16.23 -8.19 5.95
CA GLU A 634 -16.68 -7.52 7.17
C GLU A 634 -17.53 -6.29 6.84
#